data_fd158a85dcf2b1a7a7a0b4643428ec93
#
_entry.id   fd158a85dcf2b1a7a7a0b4643428ec93
#
_cell.length_a   1.000
_cell.length_b   1.000
_cell.length_c   1.000
_cell.angle_alpha   90.00
_cell.angle_beta   90.00
_cell.angle_gamma   90.00
#
_symmetry.space_group_name_H-M   'P 1'
#
loop_
_entity.id
_entity.type
_entity.pdbx_description
1 polymer ?
#
loop_
_entity_poly.entity_id
_entity_poly.type
_entity_poly.pdbx_seq_one_letter_code
_entity_poly.pdbx_strand_id
1 'polypeptide(L)'
;MQQFGKIEWQQRHLNANCRFWMKRRSWSWFSAEHVHVMPTELEFRVKGDAAYLALHDSIRSDGETIINGGRRSSTIKDLRHKLTFVPKGSSVEGWNFFKGRRVSSVFAVHLTSAISQHDANDISDVPPSLYFESDNLKTTLQKLQAVLDGSGIDDAAYAETLGLLLLWELRHARAPGRSGANPARGGLTARQLRRVREFIDAEISNEIAISDLATVAGLSQFHFIRAFKDSIGQSPYQYVLSERIHRAKGLLSNHDFSLSDVAFATGFSGPSQLNRVFRKFVGVTPAAFRRGV
;
A
#
# COMPACT_ATOMS: atom_id res chain seq x y z
N MET A 1 13.24 8.90 22.48
CA MET A 1 13.54 8.71 21.07
C MET A 1 12.31 8.04 20.43
N GLN A 2 11.48 8.78 19.70
CA GLN A 2 10.35 8.21 18.97
C GLN A 2 10.90 7.33 17.84
N GLN A 3 10.50 6.06 17.79
CA GLN A 3 10.80 5.17 16.67
C GLN A 3 9.89 5.56 15.50
N PHE A 4 10.47 6.25 14.53
CA PHE A 4 9.81 6.46 13.23
C PHE A 4 9.74 5.12 12.47
N GLY A 5 8.74 4.96 11.60
CA GLY A 5 8.59 3.78 10.76
C GLY A 5 9.91 3.37 10.08
N LYS A 6 10.12 2.09 9.89
CA LYS A 6 11.35 1.53 9.32
C LYS A 6 11.00 0.61 8.17
N ILE A 7 11.75 0.70 7.09
CA ILE A 7 11.72 -0.34 6.04
C ILE A 7 12.55 -1.52 6.54
N GLU A 8 11.93 -2.69 6.58
CA GLU A 8 12.65 -3.93 6.81
C GLU A 8 13.05 -4.52 5.46
N TRP A 9 14.34 -4.65 5.27
CA TRP A 9 14.95 -5.25 4.08
C TRP A 9 15.48 -6.63 4.44
N GLN A 10 15.07 -7.65 3.70
CA GLN A 10 15.60 -9.00 3.82
C GLN A 10 16.11 -9.47 2.45
N GLN A 11 17.27 -10.10 2.45
CA GLN A 11 17.78 -10.75 1.26
C GLN A 11 17.12 -12.12 1.10
N ARG A 12 16.55 -12.41 -0.07
CA ARG A 12 15.80 -13.64 -0.33
C ARG A 12 16.69 -14.88 -0.42
N HIS A 13 17.93 -14.72 -0.85
CA HIS A 13 18.93 -15.78 -0.92
C HIS A 13 20.25 -15.30 -0.32
N LEU A 14 20.83 -16.11 0.57
CA LEU A 14 22.11 -15.85 1.25
C LEU A 14 23.32 -15.93 0.29
N ASN A 15 23.37 -15.14 -0.76
CA ASN A 15 24.60 -14.91 -1.48
C ASN A 15 25.35 -13.74 -0.87
N ALA A 16 26.53 -13.98 -0.36
CA ALA A 16 27.36 -13.14 0.52
C ALA A 16 27.73 -11.73 0.01
N ASN A 17 27.14 -11.23 -1.08
CA ASN A 17 27.55 -10.00 -1.75
C ASN A 17 26.44 -8.93 -1.90
N CYS A 18 25.32 -9.02 -1.16
CA CYS A 18 24.39 -7.91 -1.16
C CYS A 18 24.99 -6.74 -0.39
N ARG A 19 25.44 -5.73 -1.12
CA ARG A 19 25.86 -4.47 -0.53
C ARG A 19 24.70 -3.49 -0.69
N PHE A 20 24.13 -3.07 0.42
CA PHE A 20 23.30 -1.88 0.48
C PHE A 20 23.95 -0.89 1.44
N TRP A 21 23.76 0.38 1.19
CA TRP A 21 24.11 1.44 2.12
C TRP A 21 22.97 2.43 2.21
N MET A 22 22.86 3.07 3.36
CA MET A 22 21.73 3.93 3.66
C MET A 22 22.21 5.16 4.42
N LYS A 23 21.72 6.32 4.00
CA LYS A 23 21.74 7.54 4.82
C LYS A 23 20.37 7.71 5.42
N ARG A 24 20.31 8.14 6.68
CA ARG A 24 19.07 8.45 7.37
C ARG A 24 19.23 9.68 8.24
N ARG A 25 18.20 10.53 8.26
CA ARG A 25 18.09 11.69 9.14
C ARG A 25 16.66 11.83 9.63
N SER A 26 16.52 12.30 10.88
CA SER A 26 15.22 12.58 11.48
C SER A 26 15.15 14.07 11.82
N TRP A 27 13.98 14.65 11.60
CA TRP A 27 13.59 15.99 12.00
C TRP A 27 12.49 15.90 13.07
N SER A 28 11.87 17.01 13.44
CA SER A 28 10.94 17.05 14.57
C SER A 28 9.78 16.06 14.45
N TRP A 29 9.23 15.85 13.24
CA TRP A 29 8.01 15.08 13.02
C TRP A 29 8.06 14.13 11.82
N PHE A 30 9.17 14.05 11.11
CA PHE A 30 9.38 13.08 10.05
C PHE A 30 10.83 12.61 10.01
N SER A 31 11.06 11.54 9.29
CA SER A 31 12.41 11.09 8.95
C SER A 31 12.49 10.76 7.46
N ALA A 32 13.69 10.86 6.93
CA ALA A 32 13.97 10.43 5.58
C ALA A 32 15.14 9.45 5.53
N GLU A 33 15.11 8.57 4.56
CA GLU A 33 16.18 7.62 4.28
C GLU A 33 16.42 7.49 2.78
N HIS A 34 17.69 7.42 2.40
CA HIS A 34 18.12 7.17 1.03
C HIS A 34 18.86 5.84 1.00
N VAL A 35 18.21 4.84 0.44
CA VAL A 35 18.70 3.46 0.38
C VAL A 35 19.24 3.18 -1.02
N HIS A 36 20.46 2.68 -1.09
CA HIS A 36 21.09 2.23 -2.32
C HIS A 36 21.29 0.73 -2.28
N VAL A 37 20.96 0.07 -3.35
CA VAL A 37 20.98 -1.38 -3.45
C VAL A 37 21.80 -1.79 -4.66
N MET A 38 22.81 -2.65 -4.44
CA MET A 38 23.52 -3.33 -5.53
C MET A 38 22.60 -4.34 -6.22
N PRO A 39 22.85 -4.68 -7.50
CA PRO A 39 22.04 -5.66 -8.22
C PRO A 39 21.91 -6.97 -7.46
N THR A 40 20.69 -7.33 -7.09
CA THR A 40 20.38 -8.53 -6.31
C THR A 40 18.87 -8.78 -6.28
N GLU A 41 18.45 -9.86 -5.64
CA GLU A 41 17.08 -10.12 -5.27
C GLU A 41 16.85 -9.70 -3.81
N LEU A 42 15.85 -8.87 -3.59
CA LEU A 42 15.50 -8.32 -2.28
C LEU A 42 14.03 -8.49 -1.98
N GLU A 43 13.74 -8.88 -0.75
CA GLU A 43 12.43 -8.71 -0.15
C GLU A 43 12.38 -7.41 0.66
N PHE A 44 11.23 -6.78 0.66
CA PHE A 44 10.99 -5.59 1.47
C PHE A 44 9.62 -5.64 2.12
N ARG A 45 9.56 -5.08 3.31
CA ARG A 45 8.32 -4.87 4.04
C ARG A 45 8.36 -3.49 4.67
N VAL A 46 7.30 -2.71 4.43
CA VAL A 46 7.07 -1.44 5.10
C VAL A 46 5.78 -1.57 5.88
N LYS A 47 5.89 -1.47 7.19
CA LYS A 47 4.77 -1.45 8.13
C LYS A 47 5.15 -0.53 9.27
N GLY A 48 4.24 0.29 9.75
CA GLY A 48 4.55 1.15 10.88
C GLY A 48 3.47 2.17 11.21
N ASP A 49 3.77 2.96 12.22
CA ASP A 49 2.90 4.02 12.75
C ASP A 49 3.07 5.35 12.00
N ALA A 50 3.86 5.37 10.94
CA ALA A 50 4.07 6.52 10.07
C ALA A 50 3.54 6.23 8.67
N ALA A 51 3.08 7.27 7.97
CA ALA A 51 2.83 7.18 6.55
C ALA A 51 4.18 7.15 5.80
N TYR A 52 4.22 6.42 4.69
CA TYR A 52 5.41 6.21 3.88
C TYR A 52 5.22 6.80 2.49
N LEU A 53 6.13 7.68 2.07
CA LEU A 53 6.19 8.23 0.72
C LEU A 53 7.58 7.99 0.15
N ALA A 54 7.68 7.31 -0.99
CA ALA A 54 8.95 6.97 -1.61
C ALA A 54 9.03 7.42 -3.07
N LEU A 55 10.24 7.84 -3.44
CA LEU A 55 10.67 8.09 -4.82
C LEU A 55 11.65 6.99 -5.23
N HIS A 56 11.35 6.30 -6.32
CA HIS A 56 12.17 5.22 -6.84
C HIS A 56 13.10 5.69 -7.96
N ASP A 57 14.34 5.21 -7.95
CA ASP A 57 15.27 5.26 -9.09
C ASP A 57 15.82 3.85 -9.36
N SER A 58 14.98 3.00 -9.90
CA SER A 58 15.32 1.62 -10.17
C SER A 58 14.68 1.09 -11.44
N ILE A 59 15.36 0.12 -12.08
CA ILE A 59 14.80 -0.70 -13.15
C ILE A 59 14.90 -2.14 -12.68
N ARG A 60 13.75 -2.78 -12.47
CA ARG A 60 13.69 -4.18 -12.07
C ARG A 60 13.51 -5.10 -13.27
N SER A 61 14.15 -6.25 -13.25
CA SER A 61 13.96 -7.32 -14.25
C SER A 61 12.67 -8.08 -13.97
N ASP A 62 12.36 -8.28 -12.68
CA ASP A 62 11.14 -8.91 -12.17
C ASP A 62 10.84 -8.44 -10.75
N GLY A 63 9.63 -8.70 -10.26
CA GLY A 63 9.24 -8.32 -8.92
C GLY A 63 7.74 -8.23 -8.72
N GLU A 64 7.33 -8.35 -7.47
CA GLU A 64 5.94 -8.22 -7.04
C GLU A 64 5.85 -7.27 -5.84
N THR A 65 4.80 -6.47 -5.82
CA THR A 65 4.52 -5.55 -4.72
C THR A 65 3.08 -5.73 -4.28
N ILE A 66 2.88 -5.91 -2.98
CA ILE A 66 1.59 -6.24 -2.36
C ILE A 66 1.27 -5.15 -1.33
N ILE A 67 0.03 -4.64 -1.35
CA ILE A 67 -0.49 -3.72 -0.33
C ILE A 67 -1.53 -4.45 0.51
N ASN A 68 -1.39 -4.36 1.85
CA ASN A 68 -2.35 -4.92 2.83
C ASN A 68 -2.69 -6.39 2.56
N GLY A 69 -1.72 -7.20 2.15
CA GLY A 69 -1.91 -8.63 1.85
C GLY A 69 -2.71 -8.92 0.58
N GLY A 70 -3.17 -7.89 -0.15
CA GLY A 70 -3.84 -8.05 -1.44
C GLY A 70 -2.82 -8.17 -2.58
N ARG A 71 -2.90 -9.22 -3.39
CA ARG A 71 -2.01 -9.38 -4.54
C ARG A 71 -2.23 -8.27 -5.56
N ARG A 72 -1.27 -7.39 -5.70
CA ARG A 72 -1.08 -6.56 -6.87
C ARG A 72 0.29 -6.91 -7.46
N SER A 73 0.29 -7.69 -8.49
CA SER A 73 1.46 -7.84 -9.33
C SER A 73 1.61 -6.58 -10.17
N SER A 74 2.72 -5.89 -10.03
CA SER A 74 3.02 -4.75 -10.90
C SER A 74 3.77 -5.25 -12.13
N THR A 75 3.27 -4.95 -13.31
CA THR A 75 3.96 -5.20 -14.58
C THR A 75 5.00 -4.12 -14.91
N ILE A 76 5.05 -3.04 -14.13
CA ILE A 76 5.95 -1.92 -14.36
C ILE A 76 7.38 -2.36 -13.98
N LYS A 77 8.29 -2.34 -14.94
CA LYS A 77 9.71 -2.66 -14.74
C LYS A 77 10.55 -1.42 -14.52
N ASP A 78 10.25 -0.33 -15.20
CA ASP A 78 10.93 0.95 -15.01
C ASP A 78 10.23 1.74 -13.91
N LEU A 79 10.84 1.77 -12.74
CA LEU A 79 10.36 2.49 -11.57
C LEU A 79 11.04 3.86 -11.40
N ARG A 80 11.86 4.29 -12.35
CA ARG A 80 12.52 5.60 -12.25
C ARG A 80 11.49 6.71 -12.19
N HIS A 81 11.66 7.60 -11.21
CA HIS A 81 10.79 8.74 -10.95
C HIS A 81 9.34 8.38 -10.55
N LYS A 82 9.07 7.08 -10.30
CA LYS A 82 7.77 6.64 -9.76
C LYS A 82 7.72 6.84 -8.26
N LEU A 83 6.51 7.11 -7.79
CA LEU A 83 6.22 7.36 -6.38
C LEU A 83 5.38 6.22 -5.80
N THR A 84 5.63 5.90 -4.54
CA THR A 84 4.78 4.98 -3.76
C THR A 84 4.34 5.69 -2.50
N PHE A 85 3.04 5.69 -2.22
CA PHE A 85 2.48 6.19 -0.97
C PHE A 85 1.74 5.09 -0.24
N VAL A 86 2.04 4.94 1.06
CA VAL A 86 1.40 3.98 1.97
C VAL A 86 0.97 4.76 3.22
N PRO A 87 -0.33 4.92 3.48
CA PRO A 87 -0.81 5.64 4.65
C PRO A 87 -0.50 4.87 5.94
N LYS A 88 -0.51 5.58 7.07
CA LYS A 88 -0.40 4.99 8.40
C LYS A 88 -1.38 3.83 8.57
N GLY A 89 -0.93 2.74 9.22
CA GLY A 89 -1.75 1.54 9.44
C GLY A 89 -1.86 0.59 8.25
N SER A 90 -1.39 1.01 7.07
CA SER A 90 -1.27 0.12 5.91
C SER A 90 0.12 -0.52 5.86
N SER A 91 0.23 -1.62 5.13
CA SER A 91 1.50 -2.29 4.86
C SER A 91 1.74 -2.43 3.36
N VAL A 92 2.99 -2.35 2.96
CA VAL A 92 3.43 -2.77 1.64
C VAL A 92 4.58 -3.75 1.80
N GLU A 93 4.52 -4.82 1.05
CA GLU A 93 5.55 -5.85 1.04
C GLU A 93 5.75 -6.37 -0.38
N GLY A 94 6.88 -6.98 -0.64
CA GLY A 94 7.15 -7.55 -1.94
C GLY A 94 8.61 -7.94 -2.12
N TRP A 95 8.91 -8.25 -3.35
CA TRP A 95 10.28 -8.55 -3.76
C TRP A 95 10.61 -7.90 -5.09
N ASN A 96 11.88 -7.63 -5.30
CA ASN A 96 12.42 -7.10 -6.56
C ASN A 96 13.67 -7.86 -6.95
N PHE A 97 13.79 -8.17 -8.23
CA PHE A 97 15.01 -8.69 -8.83
C PHE A 97 15.63 -7.62 -9.74
N PHE A 98 16.82 -7.17 -9.37
CA PHE A 98 17.61 -6.19 -10.11
C PHE A 98 18.75 -6.90 -10.83
N LYS A 99 18.76 -6.85 -12.18
CA LYS A 99 19.80 -7.44 -13.01
C LYS A 99 20.69 -6.34 -13.61
N GLY A 100 21.97 -6.61 -13.71
CA GLY A 100 22.92 -5.70 -14.36
C GLY A 100 23.91 -5.08 -13.38
N ARG A 101 24.50 -3.94 -13.76
CA ARG A 101 25.54 -3.25 -12.95
C ARG A 101 25.05 -1.94 -12.32
N ARG A 102 23.84 -1.52 -12.63
CA ARG A 102 23.29 -0.26 -12.12
C ARG A 102 22.89 -0.40 -10.66
N VAL A 103 23.32 0.53 -9.82
CA VAL A 103 22.82 0.68 -8.46
C VAL A 103 21.38 1.19 -8.54
N SER A 104 20.49 0.55 -7.82
CA SER A 104 19.11 0.97 -7.62
C SER A 104 19.01 1.79 -6.35
N SER A 105 18.19 2.83 -6.34
CA SER A 105 17.96 3.59 -5.12
C SER A 105 16.49 3.88 -4.87
N VAL A 106 16.18 4.06 -3.58
CA VAL A 106 14.87 4.50 -3.10
C VAL A 106 15.11 5.58 -2.05
N PHE A 107 14.55 6.76 -2.29
CA PHE A 107 14.48 7.81 -1.29
C PHE A 107 13.10 7.80 -0.66
N ALA A 108 13.03 7.61 0.65
CA ALA A 108 11.78 7.45 1.38
C ALA A 108 11.66 8.46 2.53
N VAL A 109 10.44 8.94 2.74
CA VAL A 109 10.06 9.82 3.83
C VAL A 109 8.99 9.14 4.67
N HIS A 110 9.21 9.07 5.98
CA HIS A 110 8.28 8.56 6.97
C HIS A 110 7.63 9.75 7.69
N LEU A 111 6.34 9.97 7.45
CA LEU A 111 5.57 11.09 7.96
C LEU A 111 4.78 10.63 9.20
N THR A 112 5.07 11.21 10.37
CA THR A 112 4.34 10.87 11.59
C THR A 112 3.07 11.71 11.73
N SER A 113 2.11 11.20 12.52
CA SER A 113 0.85 11.90 12.79
C SER A 113 0.97 13.12 13.72
N ALA A 114 2.19 13.46 14.16
CA ALA A 114 2.40 14.56 15.12
C ALA A 114 1.95 15.94 14.60
N ILE A 115 1.82 16.11 13.29
CA ILE A 115 1.33 17.37 12.65
C ILE A 115 -0.15 17.30 12.25
N SER A 116 -0.78 16.13 12.28
CA SER A 116 -2.19 15.98 11.89
C SER A 116 -3.20 16.62 12.87
N GLN A 117 -2.74 17.37 13.89
CA GLN A 117 -3.62 18.16 14.77
C GLN A 117 -4.27 19.37 14.07
N HIS A 118 -3.88 19.69 12.84
CA HIS A 118 -4.58 20.69 12.01
C HIS A 118 -5.23 19.98 10.83
N ASP A 119 -6.53 20.04 10.72
CA ASP A 119 -7.37 19.43 9.64
C ASP A 119 -6.84 19.64 8.22
N ALA A 120 -6.07 20.69 8.01
CA ALA A 120 -5.50 21.05 6.71
C ALA A 120 -4.40 20.09 6.21
N ASN A 121 -3.72 19.36 7.10
CA ASN A 121 -2.56 18.50 6.78
C ASN A 121 -2.81 17.00 6.98
N ASP A 122 -4.06 16.60 7.23
CA ASP A 122 -4.40 15.20 7.40
C ASP A 122 -4.32 14.44 6.08
N ILE A 123 -3.46 13.42 6.04
CA ILE A 123 -3.26 12.49 4.93
C ILE A 123 -3.83 11.10 5.17
N SER A 124 -4.58 10.91 6.26
CA SER A 124 -5.16 9.61 6.65
C SER A 124 -6.15 9.10 5.61
N ASP A 125 -6.83 10.01 4.92
CA ASP A 125 -7.79 9.70 3.87
C ASP A 125 -7.15 9.45 2.49
N VAL A 126 -5.83 9.65 2.35
CA VAL A 126 -5.14 9.42 1.08
C VAL A 126 -4.94 7.92 0.88
N PRO A 127 -5.53 7.30 -0.16
CA PRO A 127 -5.42 5.87 -0.35
C PRO A 127 -4.00 5.45 -0.73
N PRO A 128 -3.59 4.22 -0.36
CA PRO A 128 -2.29 3.69 -0.76
C PRO A 128 -2.18 3.64 -2.29
N SER A 129 -1.03 3.98 -2.80
CA SER A 129 -0.79 4.02 -4.25
C SER A 129 0.62 3.60 -4.59
N LEU A 130 0.72 2.72 -5.58
CA LEU A 130 1.97 2.21 -6.10
C LEU A 130 2.31 2.85 -7.43
N TYR A 131 3.56 3.24 -7.58
CA TYR A 131 4.20 3.60 -8.85
C TYR A 131 3.44 4.66 -9.65
N PHE A 132 2.92 5.68 -8.95
CA PHE A 132 2.27 6.84 -9.57
C PHE A 132 3.27 7.95 -9.91
N GLU A 133 2.84 8.94 -10.65
CA GLU A 133 3.64 10.09 -11.05
C GLU A 133 3.04 11.38 -10.48
N SER A 134 3.91 12.28 -10.04
CA SER A 134 3.61 13.66 -9.67
C SER A 134 4.89 14.47 -9.73
N ASP A 135 4.95 15.42 -10.63
CA ASP A 135 6.17 16.24 -10.81
C ASP A 135 6.45 17.14 -9.59
N ASN A 136 5.41 17.64 -8.93
CA ASN A 136 5.58 18.43 -7.72
C ASN A 136 6.20 17.59 -6.60
N LEU A 137 5.54 16.48 -6.22
CA LEU A 137 6.06 15.56 -5.18
C LEU A 137 7.48 15.07 -5.51
N LYS A 138 7.74 14.72 -6.77
CA LYS A 138 9.08 14.31 -7.22
C LYS A 138 10.10 15.41 -6.97
N THR A 139 9.81 16.66 -7.38
CA THR A 139 10.72 17.79 -7.22
C THR A 139 10.98 18.09 -5.74
N THR A 140 9.95 18.07 -4.90
CA THR A 140 10.09 18.33 -3.46
C THR A 140 10.87 17.22 -2.78
N LEU A 141 10.63 15.93 -3.12
CA LEU A 141 11.41 14.80 -2.63
C LEU A 141 12.88 14.89 -3.06
N GLN A 142 13.17 15.28 -4.29
CA GLN A 142 14.54 15.47 -4.77
C GLN A 142 15.28 16.59 -4.02
N LYS A 143 14.60 17.68 -3.68
CA LYS A 143 15.17 18.73 -2.82
C LYS A 143 15.50 18.20 -1.42
N LEU A 144 14.58 17.45 -0.83
CA LEU A 144 14.79 16.85 0.50
C LEU A 144 15.90 15.78 0.47
N GLN A 145 15.97 15.01 -0.61
CA GLN A 145 17.07 14.07 -0.84
C GLN A 145 18.42 14.78 -0.91
N ALA A 146 18.51 15.91 -1.60
CA ALA A 146 19.73 16.71 -1.68
C ALA A 146 20.17 17.24 -0.30
N VAL A 147 19.22 17.61 0.57
CA VAL A 147 19.50 17.94 1.99
C VAL A 147 20.09 16.73 2.72
N LEU A 148 19.49 15.55 2.57
CA LEU A 148 19.97 14.33 3.22
C LEU A 148 21.36 13.90 2.71
N ASP A 149 21.59 14.03 1.41
CA ASP A 149 22.85 13.63 0.79
C ASP A 149 23.99 14.62 1.03
N GLY A 150 23.68 15.81 1.53
CA GLY A 150 24.64 16.88 1.82
C GLY A 150 25.03 17.71 0.60
N SER A 151 24.24 17.65 -0.48
CA SER A 151 24.41 18.44 -1.70
C SER A 151 23.45 19.63 -1.79
N GLY A 152 22.53 19.74 -0.82
CA GLY A 152 21.53 20.80 -0.71
C GLY A 152 21.81 21.77 0.44
N ILE A 153 20.84 22.63 0.71
CA ILE A 153 20.86 23.56 1.85
C ILE A 153 20.72 22.74 3.13
N ASP A 154 21.76 22.66 3.96
CA ASP A 154 21.72 21.95 5.24
C ASP A 154 21.12 22.84 6.34
N ASP A 155 19.82 23.06 6.27
CA ASP A 155 19.03 23.83 7.22
C ASP A 155 17.81 23.00 7.66
N ALA A 156 17.63 22.85 8.97
CA ALA A 156 16.53 22.08 9.52
C ALA A 156 15.16 22.71 9.21
N ALA A 157 15.07 24.05 9.26
CA ALA A 157 13.82 24.77 8.93
C ALA A 157 13.45 24.61 7.46
N TYR A 158 14.45 24.59 6.58
CA TYR A 158 14.22 24.32 5.15
C TYR A 158 13.70 22.89 4.95
N ALA A 159 14.31 21.89 5.60
CA ALA A 159 13.85 20.50 5.52
C ALA A 159 12.43 20.33 6.06
N GLU A 160 12.09 20.98 7.18
CA GLU A 160 10.75 20.95 7.74
C GLU A 160 9.72 21.62 6.85
N THR A 161 10.09 22.72 6.19
CA THR A 161 9.24 23.38 5.19
C THR A 161 8.97 22.46 3.99
N LEU A 162 9.99 21.75 3.49
CA LEU A 162 9.81 20.74 2.45
C LEU A 162 8.89 19.61 2.88
N GLY A 163 9.01 19.16 4.14
CA GLY A 163 8.12 18.16 4.72
C GLY A 163 6.66 18.63 4.73
N LEU A 164 6.37 19.85 5.17
CA LEU A 164 5.03 20.44 5.11
C LEU A 164 4.51 20.56 3.68
N LEU A 165 5.37 20.95 2.76
CA LEU A 165 5.03 21.02 1.34
C LEU A 165 4.67 19.64 0.78
N LEU A 166 5.41 18.58 1.15
CA LEU A 166 5.07 17.19 0.78
C LEU A 166 3.69 16.77 1.26
N LEU A 167 3.31 17.10 2.49
CA LEU A 167 1.97 16.81 3.01
C LEU A 167 0.89 17.53 2.18
N TRP A 168 1.11 18.81 1.92
CA TRP A 168 0.19 19.62 1.13
C TRP A 168 0.07 19.11 -0.31
N GLU A 169 1.18 18.84 -0.97
CA GLU A 169 1.24 18.31 -2.34
C GLU A 169 0.61 16.92 -2.43
N LEU A 170 0.89 16.03 -1.45
CA LEU A 170 0.34 14.68 -1.40
C LEU A 170 -1.19 14.69 -1.29
N ARG A 171 -1.72 15.58 -0.45
CA ARG A 171 -3.16 15.78 -0.31
C ARG A 171 -3.78 16.31 -1.60
N HIS A 172 -3.14 17.28 -2.25
CA HIS A 172 -3.67 17.96 -3.44
C HIS A 172 -3.39 17.20 -4.73
N ALA A 173 -2.31 16.43 -4.81
CA ALA A 173 -2.03 15.56 -5.96
C ALA A 173 -3.15 14.55 -6.22
N ARG A 174 -4.00 14.31 -5.21
CA ARG A 174 -5.10 13.34 -5.26
C ARG A 174 -6.48 13.93 -5.03
N ALA A 175 -6.57 15.23 -4.83
CA ALA A 175 -7.86 15.91 -4.84
C ALA A 175 -8.46 15.82 -6.26
N PRO A 176 -9.66 15.25 -6.43
CA PRO A 176 -10.28 15.21 -7.74
C PRO A 176 -10.48 16.65 -8.24
N GLY A 177 -9.76 17.05 -9.29
CA GLY A 177 -10.05 18.27 -10.02
C GLY A 177 -8.90 19.28 -10.24
N ARG A 178 -7.65 19.07 -9.78
CA ARG A 178 -6.59 20.09 -9.90
C ARG A 178 -5.29 19.70 -10.60
N SER A 179 -5.15 18.51 -11.10
CA SER A 179 -4.03 18.20 -12.00
C SER A 179 -4.59 17.95 -13.40
N GLY A 180 -4.00 18.60 -14.41
CA GLY A 180 -4.37 18.43 -15.81
C GLY A 180 -4.07 17.04 -16.40
N ALA A 181 -3.97 16.03 -15.57
CA ALA A 181 -4.07 14.65 -15.95
C ALA A 181 -5.52 14.22 -15.71
N ASN A 182 -6.23 14.05 -16.82
CA ASN A 182 -7.51 13.37 -16.94
C ASN A 182 -7.65 12.33 -15.82
N PRO A 183 -8.64 12.41 -14.88
CA PRO A 183 -8.93 11.30 -14.01
C PRO A 183 -9.13 10.12 -14.93
N ALA A 184 -8.38 9.02 -14.72
CA ALA A 184 -8.55 7.81 -15.51
C ALA A 184 -10.06 7.60 -15.58
N ARG A 185 -10.65 7.81 -16.76
CA ARG A 185 -12.10 7.84 -16.98
C ARG A 185 -12.65 6.56 -16.39
N GLY A 186 -13.28 6.60 -15.21
CA GLY A 186 -14.06 5.51 -14.73
C GLY A 186 -13.86 5.04 -13.27
N GLY A 187 -12.85 5.47 -12.50
CA GLY A 187 -12.62 4.98 -11.12
C GLY A 187 -13.53 5.61 -10.05
N LEU A 188 -13.66 4.95 -8.87
CA LEU A 188 -14.30 5.49 -7.68
C LEU A 188 -13.45 6.61 -7.06
N THR A 189 -14.10 7.64 -6.54
CA THR A 189 -13.43 8.63 -5.68
C THR A 189 -12.97 8.00 -4.36
N ALA A 190 -11.99 8.60 -3.69
CA ALA A 190 -11.52 8.12 -2.39
C ALA A 190 -12.66 8.02 -1.36
N ARG A 191 -13.58 9.00 -1.33
CA ARG A 191 -14.75 9.00 -0.46
C ARG A 191 -15.71 7.85 -0.78
N GLN A 192 -15.98 7.58 -2.05
CA GLN A 192 -16.82 6.46 -2.48
C GLN A 192 -16.18 5.13 -2.11
N LEU A 193 -14.89 4.99 -2.36
CA LEU A 193 -14.15 3.77 -2.05
C LEU A 193 -14.11 3.49 -0.55
N ARG A 194 -13.91 4.52 0.29
CA ARG A 194 -13.98 4.40 1.74
C ARG A 194 -15.34 3.92 2.21
N ARG A 195 -16.43 4.58 1.80
CA ARG A 195 -17.80 4.18 2.16
C ARG A 195 -18.12 2.74 1.74
N VAL A 196 -17.68 2.34 0.56
CA VAL A 196 -17.87 0.96 0.07
C VAL A 196 -17.10 -0.04 0.93
N ARG A 197 -15.86 0.27 1.32
CA ARG A 197 -15.07 -0.59 2.22
C ARG A 197 -15.68 -0.71 3.60
N GLU A 198 -16.06 0.40 4.22
CA GLU A 198 -16.75 0.43 5.52
C GLU A 198 -18.03 -0.40 5.48
N PHE A 199 -18.80 -0.32 4.41
CA PHE A 199 -20.00 -1.13 4.23
C PHE A 199 -19.66 -2.62 4.10
N ILE A 200 -18.65 -2.98 3.29
CA ILE A 200 -18.22 -4.37 3.16
C ILE A 200 -17.74 -4.93 4.50
N ASP A 201 -16.97 -4.17 5.28
CA ASP A 201 -16.47 -4.59 6.59
C ASP A 201 -17.62 -4.81 7.59
N ALA A 202 -18.61 -3.93 7.59
CA ALA A 202 -19.79 -4.04 8.45
C ALA A 202 -20.68 -5.24 8.08
N GLU A 203 -20.85 -5.48 6.78
CA GLU A 203 -21.78 -6.50 6.26
C GLU A 203 -21.07 -7.80 5.84
N ILE A 204 -19.80 -8.02 6.19
CA ILE A 204 -18.97 -9.12 5.68
C ILE A 204 -19.56 -10.50 5.94
N SER A 205 -20.30 -10.65 7.04
CA SER A 205 -20.97 -11.90 7.46
C SER A 205 -22.32 -12.12 6.75
N ASN A 206 -22.86 -11.07 6.13
CA ASN A 206 -24.16 -11.08 5.48
C ASN A 206 -24.03 -11.24 3.96
N GLU A 207 -25.15 -11.42 3.28
CA GLU A 207 -25.18 -11.35 1.83
C GLU A 207 -24.96 -9.90 1.37
N ILE A 208 -23.98 -9.68 0.51
CA ILE A 208 -23.65 -8.36 -0.05
C ILE A 208 -23.97 -8.40 -1.53
N ALA A 209 -25.03 -7.71 -1.93
CA ALA A 209 -25.38 -7.57 -3.34
C ALA A 209 -24.59 -6.43 -3.99
N ILE A 210 -24.32 -6.56 -5.29
CA ILE A 210 -23.66 -5.50 -6.08
C ILE A 210 -24.49 -4.22 -6.10
N SER A 211 -25.82 -4.34 -6.05
CA SER A 211 -26.77 -3.22 -5.93
C SER A 211 -26.50 -2.38 -4.71
N ASP A 212 -26.22 -3.01 -3.57
CA ASP A 212 -26.01 -2.31 -2.30
C ASP A 212 -24.71 -1.52 -2.33
N LEU A 213 -23.64 -2.13 -2.83
CA LEU A 213 -22.36 -1.47 -3.02
C LEU A 213 -22.46 -0.29 -4.01
N ALA A 214 -23.21 -0.46 -5.09
CA ALA A 214 -23.46 0.60 -6.06
C ALA A 214 -24.25 1.77 -5.43
N THR A 215 -25.25 1.47 -4.62
CA THR A 215 -26.05 2.46 -3.88
C THR A 215 -25.17 3.23 -2.89
N VAL A 216 -24.32 2.54 -2.13
CA VAL A 216 -23.36 3.17 -1.21
C VAL A 216 -22.38 4.11 -1.94
N ALA A 217 -21.98 3.72 -3.16
CA ALA A 217 -21.13 4.55 -4.01
C ALA A 217 -21.87 5.69 -4.71
N GLY A 218 -23.21 5.68 -4.73
CA GLY A 218 -24.02 6.63 -5.48
C GLY A 218 -23.91 6.46 -6.99
N LEU A 219 -23.76 5.21 -7.48
CA LEU A 219 -23.58 4.87 -8.89
C LEU A 219 -24.58 3.81 -9.34
N SER A 220 -24.84 3.73 -10.65
CA SER A 220 -25.51 2.56 -11.19
C SER A 220 -24.61 1.31 -11.07
N GLN A 221 -25.18 0.12 -11.01
CA GLN A 221 -24.42 -1.14 -10.87
C GLN A 221 -23.36 -1.29 -11.96
N PHE A 222 -23.68 -0.98 -13.20
CA PHE A 222 -22.76 -1.08 -14.33
C PHE A 222 -21.55 -0.13 -14.15
N HIS A 223 -21.82 1.13 -13.83
CA HIS A 223 -20.78 2.11 -13.58
C HIS A 223 -19.93 1.77 -12.34
N PHE A 224 -20.59 1.26 -11.27
CA PHE A 224 -19.90 0.84 -10.06
C PHE A 224 -18.93 -0.31 -10.32
N ILE A 225 -19.34 -1.39 -10.99
CA ILE A 225 -18.47 -2.54 -11.29
C ILE A 225 -17.22 -2.10 -12.04
N ARG A 226 -17.39 -1.24 -13.05
CA ARG A 226 -16.28 -0.72 -13.85
C ARG A 226 -15.37 0.16 -13.01
N ALA A 227 -15.95 1.17 -12.34
CA ALA A 227 -15.20 2.12 -11.53
C ALA A 227 -14.47 1.45 -10.35
N PHE A 228 -15.10 0.46 -9.71
CA PHE A 228 -14.47 -0.32 -8.65
C PHE A 228 -13.30 -1.14 -9.17
N LYS A 229 -13.46 -1.83 -10.31
CA LYS A 229 -12.38 -2.59 -10.95
C LYS A 229 -11.23 -1.70 -11.37
N ASP A 230 -11.51 -0.52 -11.92
CA ASP A 230 -10.49 0.47 -12.30
C ASP A 230 -9.73 1.01 -11.07
N SER A 231 -10.43 1.14 -9.91
CA SER A 231 -9.82 1.64 -8.66
C SER A 231 -9.04 0.58 -7.89
N ILE A 232 -9.53 -0.67 -7.86
CA ILE A 232 -8.99 -1.74 -7.00
C ILE A 232 -8.22 -2.80 -7.81
N GLY A 233 -8.44 -2.88 -9.13
CA GLY A 233 -7.82 -3.86 -10.02
C GLY A 233 -8.52 -5.22 -10.04
N GLN A 234 -9.59 -5.40 -9.26
CA GLN A 234 -10.41 -6.62 -9.23
C GLN A 234 -11.89 -6.29 -9.15
N SER A 235 -12.76 -7.25 -9.51
CA SER A 235 -14.19 -7.03 -9.43
C SER A 235 -14.66 -6.91 -7.98
N PRO A 236 -15.81 -6.20 -7.70
CA PRO A 236 -16.37 -6.09 -6.36
C PRO A 236 -16.58 -7.46 -5.70
N TYR A 237 -17.10 -8.42 -6.43
CA TYR A 237 -17.32 -9.78 -5.94
C TYR A 237 -16.01 -10.47 -5.51
N GLN A 238 -14.96 -10.36 -6.33
CA GLN A 238 -13.64 -10.92 -5.98
C GLN A 238 -13.05 -10.24 -4.75
N TYR A 239 -13.24 -8.94 -4.62
CA TYR A 239 -12.81 -8.18 -3.46
C TYR A 239 -13.51 -8.65 -2.18
N VAL A 240 -14.84 -8.76 -2.18
CA VAL A 240 -15.61 -9.29 -1.04
C VAL A 240 -15.13 -10.69 -0.66
N LEU A 241 -14.90 -11.57 -1.63
CA LEU A 241 -14.37 -12.91 -1.36
C LEU A 241 -12.97 -12.86 -0.74
N SER A 242 -12.09 -11.96 -1.20
CA SER A 242 -10.75 -11.81 -0.61
C SER A 242 -10.80 -11.33 0.84
N GLU A 243 -11.68 -10.38 1.16
CA GLU A 243 -11.88 -9.89 2.53
C GLU A 243 -12.44 -10.99 3.45
N ARG A 244 -13.42 -11.75 2.97
CA ARG A 244 -13.96 -12.92 3.69
C ARG A 244 -12.87 -13.95 4.00
N ILE A 245 -12.00 -14.25 3.03
CA ILE A 245 -10.88 -15.18 3.24
C ILE A 245 -9.86 -14.60 4.20
N HIS A 246 -9.58 -13.30 4.14
CA HIS A 246 -8.69 -12.64 5.10
C HIS A 246 -9.24 -12.78 6.54
N ARG A 247 -10.52 -12.51 6.75
CA ARG A 247 -11.17 -12.68 8.04
C ARG A 247 -11.21 -14.14 8.49
N ALA A 248 -11.45 -15.08 7.55
CA ALA A 248 -11.43 -16.50 7.84
C ALA A 248 -10.05 -16.98 8.33
N LYS A 249 -8.95 -16.50 7.75
CA LYS A 249 -7.59 -16.79 8.22
C LYS A 249 -7.40 -16.40 9.70
N GLY A 250 -7.87 -15.21 10.09
CA GLY A 250 -7.81 -14.76 11.48
C GLY A 250 -8.60 -15.65 12.43
N LEU A 251 -9.81 -16.06 12.04
CA LEU A 251 -10.65 -16.94 12.87
C LEU A 251 -10.12 -18.36 12.93
N LEU A 252 -9.49 -18.87 11.86
CA LEU A 252 -8.90 -20.22 11.83
C LEU A 252 -7.72 -20.38 12.78
N SER A 253 -7.04 -19.30 13.17
CA SER A 253 -5.97 -19.33 14.17
C SER A 253 -6.49 -19.60 15.58
N ASN A 254 -7.78 -19.41 15.84
CA ASN A 254 -8.45 -19.80 17.08
C ASN A 254 -9.13 -21.17 16.90
N HIS A 255 -8.68 -22.17 17.68
CA HIS A 255 -9.15 -23.55 17.61
C HIS A 255 -10.55 -23.76 18.20
N ASP A 256 -11.10 -22.78 18.93
CA ASP A 256 -12.44 -22.85 19.52
C ASP A 256 -13.57 -22.79 18.47
N PHE A 257 -13.29 -22.20 17.29
CA PHE A 257 -14.27 -22.12 16.23
C PHE A 257 -14.26 -23.37 15.35
N SER A 258 -15.43 -23.99 15.14
CA SER A 258 -15.57 -25.01 14.11
C SER A 258 -15.42 -24.41 12.70
N LEU A 259 -15.14 -25.26 11.69
CA LEU A 259 -15.12 -24.76 10.29
C LEU A 259 -16.48 -24.24 9.84
N SER A 260 -17.57 -24.71 10.44
CA SER A 260 -18.93 -24.19 10.20
C SER A 260 -19.08 -22.79 10.76
N ASP A 261 -18.63 -22.56 11.99
CA ASP A 261 -18.68 -21.25 12.64
C ASP A 261 -17.87 -20.23 11.84
N VAL A 262 -16.67 -20.60 11.42
CA VAL A 262 -15.81 -19.75 10.57
C VAL A 262 -16.51 -19.43 9.25
N ALA A 263 -17.15 -20.43 8.61
CA ALA A 263 -17.86 -20.20 7.35
C ALA A 263 -18.97 -19.18 7.51
N PHE A 264 -19.86 -19.37 8.49
CA PHE A 264 -20.98 -18.45 8.73
C PHE A 264 -20.52 -17.07 9.20
N ALA A 265 -19.56 -16.99 10.12
CA ALA A 265 -19.00 -15.74 10.63
C ALA A 265 -18.31 -14.90 9.54
N THR A 266 -17.95 -15.52 8.43
CA THR A 266 -17.31 -14.85 7.29
C THR A 266 -18.19 -14.77 6.04
N GLY A 267 -19.50 -15.02 6.18
CA GLY A 267 -20.49 -14.82 5.13
C GLY A 267 -20.51 -15.87 4.03
N PHE A 268 -19.93 -17.05 4.28
CA PHE A 268 -20.11 -18.21 3.39
C PHE A 268 -21.37 -18.99 3.78
N SER A 269 -22.04 -19.57 2.80
CA SER A 269 -23.24 -20.39 3.02
C SER A 269 -22.98 -21.70 3.77
N GLY A 270 -21.71 -22.04 3.99
CA GLY A 270 -21.29 -23.21 4.74
C GLY A 270 -19.86 -23.64 4.48
N PRO A 271 -19.39 -24.70 5.19
CA PRO A 271 -18.01 -25.19 5.12
C PRO A 271 -17.56 -25.59 3.71
N SER A 272 -18.46 -26.13 2.91
CA SER A 272 -18.15 -26.55 1.54
C SER A 272 -17.79 -25.37 0.64
N GLN A 273 -18.54 -24.26 0.75
CA GLN A 273 -18.24 -23.04 0.01
C GLN A 273 -16.95 -22.41 0.50
N LEU A 274 -16.77 -22.28 1.82
CA LEU A 274 -15.53 -21.81 2.43
C LEU A 274 -14.34 -22.63 1.92
N ASN A 275 -14.41 -23.95 1.97
CA ASN A 275 -13.31 -24.84 1.57
C ASN A 275 -12.91 -24.61 0.10
N ARG A 276 -13.88 -24.53 -0.81
CA ARG A 276 -13.64 -24.30 -2.24
C ARG A 276 -12.99 -22.93 -2.49
N VAL A 277 -13.52 -21.87 -1.88
CA VAL A 277 -13.02 -20.51 -2.09
C VAL A 277 -11.67 -20.31 -1.41
N PHE A 278 -11.52 -20.81 -0.17
CA PHE A 278 -10.27 -20.73 0.58
C PHE A 278 -9.13 -21.43 -0.17
N ARG A 279 -9.35 -22.64 -0.66
CA ARG A 279 -8.34 -23.36 -1.46
C ARG A 279 -7.95 -22.60 -2.73
N LYS A 280 -8.92 -21.93 -3.37
CA LYS A 280 -8.65 -21.11 -4.57
C LYS A 280 -7.76 -19.91 -4.27
N PHE A 281 -7.94 -19.27 -3.10
CA PHE A 281 -7.22 -18.04 -2.72
C PHE A 281 -5.90 -18.32 -1.99
N VAL A 282 -5.83 -19.42 -1.23
CA VAL A 282 -4.71 -19.71 -0.32
C VAL A 282 -3.87 -20.89 -0.79
N GLY A 283 -4.39 -21.73 -1.69
CA GLY A 283 -3.71 -22.91 -2.20
C GLY A 283 -3.94 -24.19 -1.35
N VAL A 284 -4.31 -24.03 -0.08
CA VAL A 284 -4.57 -25.14 0.85
C VAL A 284 -5.99 -25.09 1.41
N THR A 285 -6.46 -26.16 2.03
CA THR A 285 -7.78 -26.16 2.69
C THR A 285 -7.74 -25.41 4.01
N PRO A 286 -8.90 -24.88 4.53
CA PRO A 286 -8.98 -24.27 5.85
C PRO A 286 -8.47 -25.19 6.97
N ALA A 287 -8.77 -26.48 6.90
CA ALA A 287 -8.31 -27.46 7.88
C ALA A 287 -6.79 -27.66 7.84
N ALA A 288 -6.18 -27.65 6.65
CA ALA A 288 -4.72 -27.72 6.51
C ALA A 288 -4.07 -26.42 7.01
N PHE A 289 -4.63 -25.27 6.66
CA PHE A 289 -4.16 -23.97 7.13
C PHE A 289 -4.17 -23.86 8.66
N ARG A 290 -5.24 -24.36 9.33
CA ARG A 290 -5.35 -24.39 10.80
C ARG A 290 -4.25 -25.24 11.46
N ARG A 291 -3.80 -26.32 10.81
CA ARG A 291 -2.71 -27.17 11.32
C ARG A 291 -1.32 -26.60 11.10
N GLY A 292 -1.17 -25.44 10.48
CA GLY A 292 0.12 -24.79 10.27
C GLY A 292 0.91 -25.29 9.06
N VAL A 293 0.22 -25.79 8.06
CA VAL A 293 0.83 -26.20 6.78
C VAL A 293 0.82 -25.03 5.81
#